data_e3a0b81317375e647b7de168d0574afb
#
_entry.id   e3a0b81317375e647b7de168d0574afb
#
_cell.length_a   1.000
_cell.length_b   1.000
_cell.length_c   1.000
_cell.angle_alpha   90.00
_cell.angle_beta   90.00
_cell.angle_gamma   90.00
#
_symmetry.space_group_name_H-M   'P 1'
#
loop_
_entity.id
_entity.type
_entity.pdbx_description
1 polymer ?
#
loop_
_entity_poly.entity_id
_entity_poly.type
_entity_poly.pdbx_seq_one_letter_code
_entity_poly.pdbx_strand_id
1 'polypeptide(L)'
;MAVTIRDVAALAGVSPSTVSRTCQNSPSISEDTKRRVRQAAKQLGYAMGGDPAQSPAPRTIGVILPPSAREVYENPFYLEMIRGINQFCNTHQYVSTIVTGRDNDEILTAIRLLVSTGAADAFILLYSRQGDTVIDYLVQAELMYVLIGKAYAYANKTVYIDNDNFLAGQEATEYLIRRGHRRIAYLGSDNAYFFTADRRRGYQAALALADIPLPENYCVEMPTLGSDDAAAVSYTHLTLPTIL
;
A
#
# COMPACT_ATOMS: atom_id res chain seq x y z
N MET A 1 -29.99 0.29 28.32
CA MET A 1 -30.67 0.19 27.01
C MET A 1 -29.96 1.14 26.05
N ALA A 2 -29.75 0.72 24.82
CA ALA A 2 -29.13 1.60 23.83
C ALA A 2 -30.13 2.68 23.41
N VAL A 3 -29.67 3.95 23.37
CA VAL A 3 -30.48 5.09 22.94
C VAL A 3 -30.75 4.97 21.42
N THR A 4 -31.99 5.20 21.02
CA THR A 4 -32.44 5.04 19.64
C THR A 4 -32.78 6.40 19.01
N ILE A 5 -32.89 6.44 17.67
CA ILE A 5 -33.36 7.62 16.93
C ILE A 5 -34.77 8.06 17.37
N ARG A 6 -35.62 7.14 17.87
CA ARG A 6 -36.93 7.43 18.39
C ARG A 6 -36.90 8.20 19.71
N ASP A 7 -35.94 7.90 20.56
CA ASP A 7 -35.76 8.60 21.84
C ASP A 7 -35.32 10.04 21.62
N VAL A 8 -34.41 10.26 20.65
CA VAL A 8 -34.00 11.61 20.24
C VAL A 8 -35.18 12.38 19.63
N ALA A 9 -35.97 11.73 18.79
CA ALA A 9 -37.14 12.35 18.16
C ALA A 9 -38.17 12.81 19.21
N ALA A 10 -38.44 11.94 20.22
CA ALA A 10 -39.33 12.24 21.32
C ALA A 10 -38.85 13.43 22.14
N LEU A 11 -37.56 13.46 22.52
CA LEU A 11 -36.97 14.56 23.30
C LEU A 11 -36.91 15.88 22.51
N ALA A 12 -36.62 15.82 21.21
CA ALA A 12 -36.55 17.00 20.35
C ALA A 12 -37.93 17.51 19.87
N GLY A 13 -39.02 16.76 20.11
CA GLY A 13 -40.37 17.10 19.66
C GLY A 13 -40.51 17.09 18.13
N VAL A 14 -39.92 16.11 17.45
CA VAL A 14 -39.92 15.96 16.00
C VAL A 14 -40.16 14.51 15.59
N SER A 15 -40.38 14.26 14.30
CA SER A 15 -40.49 12.89 13.77
C SER A 15 -39.11 12.21 13.66
N PRO A 16 -39.01 10.86 13.75
CA PRO A 16 -37.76 10.13 13.51
C PRO A 16 -37.13 10.42 12.13
N SER A 17 -37.94 10.67 11.11
CA SER A 17 -37.49 11.06 9.78
C SER A 17 -36.82 12.46 9.79
N THR A 18 -37.30 13.38 10.62
CA THR A 18 -36.69 14.71 10.82
C THR A 18 -35.32 14.57 11.49
N VAL A 19 -35.18 13.68 12.48
CA VAL A 19 -33.88 13.37 13.09
C VAL A 19 -32.93 12.80 12.05
N SER A 20 -33.35 11.81 11.25
CA SER A 20 -32.53 11.20 10.19
C SER A 20 -32.06 12.24 9.16
N ARG A 21 -32.96 13.14 8.70
CA ARG A 21 -32.62 14.22 7.78
C ARG A 21 -31.69 15.26 8.41
N THR A 22 -31.82 15.50 9.72
CA THR A 22 -30.91 16.37 10.46
C THR A 22 -29.52 15.76 10.55
N CYS A 23 -29.41 14.44 10.79
CA CYS A 23 -28.12 13.71 10.74
C CYS A 23 -27.44 13.82 9.37
N GLN A 24 -28.20 13.87 8.30
CA GLN A 24 -27.72 14.07 6.92
C GLN A 24 -27.49 15.54 6.56
N ASN A 25 -27.65 16.45 7.51
CA ASN A 25 -27.59 17.90 7.32
C ASN A 25 -28.46 18.44 6.17
N SER A 26 -29.61 17.81 5.93
CA SER A 26 -30.50 18.15 4.82
C SER A 26 -30.89 19.64 4.81
N PRO A 27 -30.83 20.32 3.67
CA PRO A 27 -31.26 21.72 3.56
C PRO A 27 -32.78 21.92 3.74
N SER A 28 -33.56 20.86 3.70
CA SER A 28 -35.02 20.91 3.93
C SER A 28 -35.41 21.09 5.41
N ILE A 29 -34.46 21.02 6.33
CA ILE A 29 -34.68 21.17 7.77
C ILE A 29 -34.11 22.52 8.22
N SER A 30 -34.95 23.32 8.94
CA SER A 30 -34.51 24.61 9.45
C SER A 30 -33.37 24.47 10.48
N GLU A 31 -32.49 25.45 10.54
CA GLU A 31 -31.35 25.46 11.48
C GLU A 31 -31.80 25.41 12.96
N ASP A 32 -32.95 25.99 13.29
CA ASP A 32 -33.51 25.89 14.63
C ASP A 32 -33.93 24.47 14.97
N THR A 33 -34.55 23.75 14.06
CA THR A 33 -34.91 22.35 14.22
C THR A 33 -33.66 21.48 14.32
N LYS A 34 -32.67 21.75 13.48
CA LYS A 34 -31.34 21.02 13.56
C LYS A 34 -30.69 21.24 14.91
N ARG A 35 -30.70 22.47 15.45
CA ARG A 35 -30.13 22.77 16.77
C ARG A 35 -30.84 22.01 17.88
N ARG A 36 -32.17 21.98 17.90
CA ARG A 36 -32.97 21.22 18.89
C ARG A 36 -32.66 19.74 18.86
N VAL A 37 -32.62 19.15 17.68
CA VAL A 37 -32.33 17.72 17.50
C VAL A 37 -30.90 17.39 17.96
N ARG A 38 -29.91 18.23 17.63
CA ARG A 38 -28.53 18.06 18.09
C ARG A 38 -28.40 18.15 19.63
N GLN A 39 -29.11 19.05 20.24
CA GLN A 39 -29.14 19.22 21.70
C GLN A 39 -29.75 17.99 22.38
N ALA A 40 -30.87 17.50 21.87
CA ALA A 40 -31.52 16.28 22.38
C ALA A 40 -30.63 15.03 22.23
N ALA A 41 -29.96 14.87 21.09
CA ALA A 41 -29.02 13.79 20.87
C ALA A 41 -27.85 13.82 21.85
N LYS A 42 -27.27 15.02 22.08
CA LYS A 42 -26.18 15.21 23.06
C LYS A 42 -26.61 14.87 24.48
N GLN A 43 -27.81 15.26 24.90
CA GLN A 43 -28.36 14.95 26.23
C GLN A 43 -28.54 13.45 26.45
N LEU A 44 -28.93 12.73 25.41
CA LEU A 44 -29.16 11.29 25.47
C LEU A 44 -27.88 10.46 25.19
N GLY A 45 -26.76 11.07 24.82
CA GLY A 45 -25.56 10.36 24.37
C GLY A 45 -25.74 9.61 23.05
N TYR A 46 -26.70 10.06 22.20
CA TYR A 46 -26.93 9.47 20.88
C TYR A 46 -25.93 10.01 19.87
N ALA A 47 -25.13 9.14 19.27
CA ALA A 47 -24.20 9.52 18.21
C ALA A 47 -24.96 9.86 16.92
N MET A 48 -25.08 11.14 16.63
CA MET A 48 -25.64 11.63 15.36
C MET A 48 -24.58 11.48 14.29
N GLY A 49 -24.72 10.49 13.41
CA GLY A 49 -23.92 10.44 12.21
C GLY A 49 -24.11 11.73 11.41
N GLY A 50 -23.13 12.63 11.39
CA GLY A 50 -23.17 13.89 10.64
C GLY A 50 -23.17 15.18 11.48
N ASP A 51 -22.81 15.17 12.75
CA ASP A 51 -22.58 16.39 13.52
C ASP A 51 -21.29 17.10 13.04
N PRO A 52 -21.37 18.29 12.43
CA PRO A 52 -20.17 19.02 12.00
C PRO A 52 -19.26 19.46 13.17
N ALA A 53 -19.71 19.32 14.42
CA ALA A 53 -18.90 19.56 15.60
C ALA A 53 -18.11 18.31 16.06
N GLN A 54 -18.46 17.11 15.56
CA GLN A 54 -17.62 15.94 15.56
C GLN A 54 -17.08 15.80 14.15
N SER A 55 -15.94 16.41 13.86
CA SER A 55 -15.14 15.98 12.71
C SER A 55 -15.11 14.46 12.75
N PRO A 56 -15.53 13.74 11.69
CA PRO A 56 -15.35 12.30 11.67
C PRO A 56 -13.89 12.03 12.06
N ALA A 57 -13.68 11.09 12.96
CA ALA A 57 -12.31 10.68 13.32
C ALA A 57 -11.53 10.58 12.01
N PRO A 58 -10.34 11.16 11.91
CA PRO A 58 -9.62 11.18 10.65
C PRO A 58 -9.49 9.75 10.16
N ARG A 59 -9.90 9.50 8.93
CA ARG A 59 -9.76 8.18 8.32
C ARG A 59 -8.29 7.82 8.29
N THR A 60 -7.97 6.63 8.78
CA THR A 60 -6.58 6.19 8.88
C THR A 60 -6.27 5.15 7.82
N ILE A 61 -5.16 5.37 7.13
CA ILE A 61 -4.64 4.44 6.12
C ILE A 61 -3.39 3.76 6.68
N GLY A 62 -3.43 2.44 6.80
CA GLY A 62 -2.27 1.62 7.13
C GLY A 62 -1.35 1.45 5.92
N VAL A 63 -0.12 1.90 5.99
CA VAL A 63 0.89 1.73 4.94
C VAL A 63 1.78 0.55 5.32
N ILE A 64 1.64 -0.56 4.62
CA ILE A 64 2.32 -1.82 4.92
C ILE A 64 3.60 -1.89 4.09
N LEU A 65 4.73 -1.98 4.78
CA LEU A 65 6.04 -2.16 4.19
C LEU A 65 6.42 -3.66 4.12
N PRO A 66 7.33 -4.07 3.22
CA PRO A 66 7.76 -5.45 3.17
C PRO A 66 8.43 -5.87 4.47
N PRO A 67 8.35 -7.18 4.83
CA PRO A 67 9.04 -7.72 5.99
C PRO A 67 10.55 -7.57 5.79
N SER A 68 11.18 -6.72 6.58
CA SER A 68 12.62 -6.50 6.57
C SER A 68 13.03 -5.74 7.83
N ALA A 69 14.18 -6.11 8.38
CA ALA A 69 14.71 -5.42 9.55
C ALA A 69 15.43 -4.10 9.21
N ARG A 70 15.93 -3.91 7.98
CA ARG A 70 16.83 -2.79 7.63
C ARG A 70 16.59 -2.17 6.26
N GLU A 71 16.44 -2.99 5.23
CA GLU A 71 16.43 -2.58 3.82
C GLU A 71 15.35 -1.56 3.45
N VAL A 72 14.20 -1.66 4.10
CA VAL A 72 13.06 -0.78 3.85
C VAL A 72 13.39 0.68 4.15
N TYR A 73 14.18 0.91 5.19
CA TYR A 73 14.56 2.27 5.62
C TYR A 73 15.72 2.86 4.81
N GLU A 74 16.49 2.02 4.14
CA GLU A 74 17.63 2.42 3.29
C GLU A 74 17.23 2.58 1.82
N ASN A 75 16.07 2.02 1.40
CA ASN A 75 15.61 2.09 0.03
C ASN A 75 14.81 3.38 -0.24
N PRO A 76 15.34 4.31 -1.07
CA PRO A 76 14.67 5.56 -1.38
C PRO A 76 13.28 5.41 -2.01
N PHE A 77 12.99 4.28 -2.66
CA PHE A 77 11.67 4.01 -3.22
C PHE A 77 10.58 4.07 -2.14
N TYR A 78 10.77 3.36 -1.01
CA TYR A 78 9.76 3.36 0.06
C TYR A 78 9.62 4.72 0.73
N LEU A 79 10.73 5.46 0.89
CA LEU A 79 10.69 6.80 1.46
C LEU A 79 9.89 7.77 0.58
N GLU A 80 10.08 7.72 -0.74
CA GLU A 80 9.33 8.55 -1.67
C GLU A 80 7.85 8.15 -1.73
N MET A 81 7.53 6.86 -1.67
CA MET A 81 6.14 6.39 -1.60
C MET A 81 5.46 6.89 -0.33
N ILE A 82 6.10 6.73 0.83
CA ILE A 82 5.59 7.23 2.12
C ILE A 82 5.38 8.75 2.05
N ARG A 83 6.35 9.50 1.50
CA ARG A 83 6.24 10.95 1.34
C ARG A 83 5.02 11.33 0.51
N GLY A 84 4.83 10.70 -0.65
CA GLY A 84 3.69 10.95 -1.52
C GLY A 84 2.35 10.62 -0.87
N ILE A 85 2.25 9.47 -0.20
CA ILE A 85 1.05 9.06 0.55
C ILE A 85 0.74 10.07 1.66
N ASN A 86 1.73 10.47 2.47
CA ASN A 86 1.54 11.43 3.54
C ASN A 86 1.10 12.81 3.01
N GLN A 87 1.67 13.27 1.90
CA GLN A 87 1.28 14.53 1.28
C GLN A 87 -0.20 14.50 0.85
N PHE A 88 -0.66 13.40 0.25
CA PHE A 88 -2.06 13.23 -0.11
C PHE A 88 -2.95 13.15 1.13
N CYS A 89 -2.58 12.35 2.12
CA CYS A 89 -3.33 12.21 3.37
C CYS A 89 -3.53 13.56 4.06
N ASN A 90 -2.46 14.36 4.20
CA ASN A 90 -2.52 15.67 4.86
C ASN A 90 -3.46 16.64 4.15
N THR A 91 -3.53 16.60 2.80
CA THR A 91 -4.42 17.49 2.05
C THR A 91 -5.88 17.04 2.06
N HIS A 92 -6.16 15.77 2.35
CA HIS A 92 -7.50 15.18 2.28
C HIS A 92 -8.06 14.75 3.64
N GLN A 93 -7.46 15.22 4.73
CA GLN A 93 -7.90 14.89 6.09
C GLN A 93 -7.86 13.38 6.43
N TYR A 94 -6.88 12.68 5.89
CA TYR A 94 -6.52 11.33 6.28
C TYR A 94 -5.30 11.34 7.20
N VAL A 95 -5.18 10.32 8.02
CA VAL A 95 -3.95 10.02 8.77
C VAL A 95 -3.34 8.77 8.16
N SER A 96 -2.02 8.70 8.05
CA SER A 96 -1.33 7.47 7.67
C SER A 96 -0.61 6.88 8.88
N THR A 97 -0.65 5.57 9.01
CA THR A 97 0.14 4.82 9.98
C THR A 97 1.00 3.81 9.26
N ILE A 98 2.26 3.67 9.66
CA ILE A 98 3.19 2.73 9.03
C ILE A 98 3.10 1.40 9.76
N VAL A 99 2.95 0.32 8.99
CA VAL A 99 2.96 -1.06 9.47
C VAL A 99 4.24 -1.73 8.99
N THR A 100 5.07 -2.13 9.93
CA THR A 100 6.35 -2.81 9.69
C THR A 100 6.47 -4.04 10.56
N GLY A 101 7.31 -4.98 10.17
CA GLY A 101 7.64 -6.18 10.93
C GLY A 101 8.89 -6.85 10.35
N ARG A 102 9.54 -7.70 11.14
CA ARG A 102 10.68 -8.51 10.70
C ARG A 102 10.24 -9.64 9.76
N ASP A 103 8.98 -10.06 9.93
CA ASP A 103 8.35 -11.13 9.17
C ASP A 103 6.85 -10.84 8.97
N ASN A 104 6.18 -11.69 8.21
CA ASN A 104 4.76 -11.57 7.93
C ASN A 104 3.90 -11.74 9.20
N ASP A 105 4.33 -12.51 10.19
CA ASP A 105 3.55 -12.75 11.42
C ASP A 105 3.49 -11.49 12.29
N GLU A 106 4.59 -10.75 12.40
CA GLU A 106 4.60 -9.45 13.08
C GLU A 106 3.73 -8.43 12.34
N ILE A 107 3.82 -8.37 11.01
CA ILE A 107 2.97 -7.49 10.18
C ILE A 107 1.48 -7.84 10.37
N LEU A 108 1.12 -9.11 10.30
CA LEU A 108 -0.25 -9.58 10.51
C LEU A 108 -0.77 -9.25 11.92
N THR A 109 0.09 -9.36 12.92
CA THR A 109 -0.27 -9.00 14.30
C THR A 109 -0.60 -7.51 14.41
N ALA A 110 0.21 -6.65 13.79
CA ALA A 110 -0.04 -5.20 13.76
C ALA A 110 -1.32 -4.86 12.97
N ILE A 111 -1.55 -5.49 11.83
CA ILE A 111 -2.78 -5.29 11.03
C ILE A 111 -4.02 -5.70 11.85
N ARG A 112 -4.00 -6.88 12.48
CA ARG A 112 -5.12 -7.35 13.31
C ARG A 112 -5.42 -6.40 14.47
N LEU A 113 -4.39 -5.83 15.08
CA LEU A 113 -4.56 -4.83 16.14
C LEU A 113 -5.24 -3.57 15.60
N LEU A 114 -4.75 -3.02 14.47
CA LEU A 114 -5.36 -1.84 13.85
C LEU A 114 -6.82 -2.07 13.46
N VAL A 115 -7.14 -3.24 12.91
CA VAL A 115 -8.51 -3.60 12.52
C VAL A 115 -9.41 -3.78 13.75
N SER A 116 -8.98 -4.53 14.76
CA SER A 116 -9.78 -4.81 15.96
C SER A 116 -10.07 -3.57 16.81
N THR A 117 -9.20 -2.58 16.75
CA THR A 117 -9.38 -1.30 17.46
C THR A 117 -10.07 -0.24 16.61
N GLY A 118 -10.36 -0.51 15.34
CA GLY A 118 -10.88 0.48 14.39
C GLY A 118 -9.90 1.62 14.12
N ALA A 119 -8.59 1.37 14.29
CA ALA A 119 -7.55 2.37 14.13
C ALA A 119 -7.04 2.50 12.68
N ALA A 120 -7.52 1.67 11.75
CA ALA A 120 -7.28 1.82 10.32
C ALA A 120 -8.52 1.41 9.52
N ASP A 121 -8.85 2.20 8.49
CA ASP A 121 -10.02 2.01 7.61
C ASP A 121 -9.66 1.30 6.31
N ALA A 122 -8.42 1.45 5.87
CA ALA A 122 -7.91 0.87 4.63
C ALA A 122 -6.39 0.70 4.69
N PHE A 123 -5.85 -0.06 3.73
CA PHE A 123 -4.41 -0.35 3.69
C PHE A 123 -3.81 -0.07 2.31
N ILE A 124 -2.54 0.31 2.29
CA ILE A 124 -1.71 0.37 1.08
C ILE A 124 -0.54 -0.57 1.31
N LEU A 125 -0.43 -1.62 0.49
CA LEU A 125 0.66 -2.58 0.54
C LEU A 125 1.72 -2.17 -0.49
N LEU A 126 2.93 -1.85 -0.03
CA LEU A 126 4.00 -1.28 -0.89
C LEU A 126 4.88 -2.35 -1.58
N TYR A 127 4.46 -3.59 -1.59
CA TYR A 127 5.21 -4.67 -2.24
C TYR A 127 4.26 -5.76 -2.74
N SER A 128 4.73 -6.56 -3.68
CA SER A 128 4.03 -7.73 -4.19
C SER A 128 4.98 -8.92 -4.23
N ARG A 129 4.65 -9.96 -3.47
CA ARG A 129 5.48 -11.15 -3.29
C ARG A 129 4.68 -12.42 -3.53
N GLN A 130 5.35 -13.45 -4.02
CA GLN A 130 4.73 -14.77 -4.20
C GLN A 130 4.43 -15.43 -2.86
N GLY A 131 3.21 -15.97 -2.71
CA GLY A 131 2.77 -16.67 -1.50
C GLY A 131 2.68 -15.76 -0.26
N ASP A 132 2.27 -14.49 -0.43
CA ASP A 132 2.21 -13.52 0.65
C ASP A 132 0.97 -13.73 1.52
N THR A 133 1.19 -14.14 2.77
CA THR A 133 0.12 -14.36 3.75
C THR A 133 -0.58 -13.07 4.19
N VAL A 134 0.05 -11.91 4.01
CA VAL A 134 -0.57 -10.61 4.31
C VAL A 134 -1.68 -10.32 3.31
N ILE A 135 -1.43 -10.53 2.01
CA ILE A 135 -2.47 -10.38 0.97
C ILE A 135 -3.59 -11.38 1.21
N ASP A 136 -3.27 -12.64 1.52
CA ASP A 136 -4.28 -13.66 1.82
C ASP A 136 -5.20 -13.22 2.96
N TYR A 137 -4.62 -12.67 4.03
CA TYR A 137 -5.39 -12.16 5.17
C TYR A 137 -6.27 -10.96 4.78
N LEU A 138 -5.72 -9.98 4.06
CA LEU A 138 -6.49 -8.79 3.64
C LEU A 138 -7.71 -9.18 2.80
N VAL A 139 -7.54 -10.15 1.88
CA VAL A 139 -8.64 -10.65 1.03
C VAL A 139 -9.66 -11.47 1.82
N GLN A 140 -9.21 -12.37 2.72
CA GLN A 140 -10.11 -13.22 3.52
C GLN A 140 -10.91 -12.42 4.54
N ALA A 141 -10.30 -11.37 5.11
CA ALA A 141 -10.95 -10.47 6.05
C ALA A 141 -11.76 -9.35 5.36
N GLU A 142 -11.87 -9.38 4.03
CA GLU A 142 -12.59 -8.39 3.21
C GLU A 142 -12.16 -6.93 3.51
N LEU A 143 -10.89 -6.73 3.82
CA LEU A 143 -10.35 -5.41 4.13
C LEU A 143 -10.09 -4.63 2.83
N MET A 144 -10.37 -3.34 2.87
CA MET A 144 -10.07 -2.45 1.75
C MET A 144 -8.55 -2.24 1.65
N TYR A 145 -7.97 -2.55 0.50
CA TYR A 145 -6.55 -2.29 0.25
C TYR A 145 -6.23 -1.99 -1.21
N VAL A 146 -5.11 -1.31 -1.40
CA VAL A 146 -4.46 -1.08 -2.70
C VAL A 146 -3.06 -1.70 -2.65
N LEU A 147 -2.66 -2.37 -3.72
CA LEU A 147 -1.36 -3.00 -3.87
C LEU A 147 -0.47 -2.14 -4.79
N ILE A 148 0.72 -1.80 -4.33
CA ILE A 148 1.79 -1.27 -5.18
C ILE A 148 2.64 -2.44 -5.65
N GLY A 149 2.51 -2.75 -6.92
CA GLY A 149 3.04 -3.95 -7.56
C GLY A 149 1.92 -4.74 -8.22
N LYS A 150 2.28 -5.74 -8.99
CA LYS A 150 1.34 -6.53 -9.78
C LYS A 150 0.59 -7.55 -8.92
N ALA A 151 -0.73 -7.61 -9.09
CA ALA A 151 -1.56 -8.62 -8.46
C ALA A 151 -1.54 -9.92 -9.29
N TYR A 152 -0.81 -10.93 -8.82
CA TYR A 152 -0.83 -12.27 -9.43
C TYR A 152 -1.88 -13.19 -8.79
N ALA A 153 -2.08 -13.09 -7.48
CA ALA A 153 -3.21 -13.71 -6.79
C ALA A 153 -4.33 -12.67 -6.64
N TYR A 154 -5.58 -13.14 -6.65
CA TYR A 154 -6.76 -12.30 -6.43
C TYR A 154 -6.88 -11.08 -7.36
N ALA A 155 -6.36 -11.13 -8.59
CA ALA A 155 -6.32 -9.99 -9.50
C ALA A 155 -7.71 -9.37 -9.78
N ASN A 156 -8.77 -10.18 -9.70
CA ASN A 156 -10.16 -9.74 -9.83
C ASN A 156 -10.75 -9.08 -8.57
N LYS A 157 -10.04 -9.12 -7.44
CA LYS A 157 -10.44 -8.54 -6.16
C LYS A 157 -9.47 -7.47 -5.65
N THR A 158 -8.36 -7.25 -6.35
CA THR A 158 -7.28 -6.36 -5.93
C THR A 158 -7.19 -5.16 -6.84
N VAL A 159 -7.29 -3.96 -6.27
CA VAL A 159 -6.86 -2.74 -6.97
C VAL A 159 -5.36 -2.63 -6.82
N TYR A 160 -4.64 -2.56 -7.95
CA TYR A 160 -3.20 -2.45 -7.92
C TYR A 160 -2.66 -1.40 -8.88
N ILE A 161 -1.48 -0.89 -8.56
CA ILE A 161 -0.72 0.04 -9.38
C ILE A 161 0.67 -0.56 -9.55
N ASP A 162 1.08 -0.78 -10.79
CA ASP A 162 2.41 -1.33 -11.10
C ASP A 162 3.00 -0.64 -12.33
N ASN A 163 4.32 -0.68 -12.42
CA ASN A 163 5.04 -0.37 -13.65
C ASN A 163 5.16 -1.64 -14.49
N ASP A 164 5.35 -1.51 -15.79
CA ASP A 164 5.73 -2.65 -16.60
C ASP A 164 7.19 -3.02 -16.34
N ASN A 165 7.39 -3.84 -15.31
CA ASN A 165 8.72 -4.26 -14.88
C ASN A 165 9.42 -5.17 -15.87
N PHE A 166 8.66 -5.95 -16.66
CA PHE A 166 9.22 -6.74 -17.76
C PHE A 166 9.79 -5.82 -18.84
N LEU A 167 8.98 -4.87 -19.31
CA LEU A 167 9.40 -3.91 -20.32
C LEU A 167 10.58 -3.06 -19.83
N ALA A 168 10.57 -2.61 -18.56
CA ALA A 168 11.68 -1.87 -17.99
C ALA A 168 13.01 -2.65 -18.03
N GLY A 169 12.98 -3.94 -17.66
CA GLY A 169 14.15 -4.81 -17.76
C GLY A 169 14.61 -5.04 -19.21
N GLN A 170 13.65 -5.23 -20.12
CA GLN A 170 13.92 -5.40 -21.53
C GLN A 170 14.54 -4.14 -22.16
N GLU A 171 13.93 -2.97 -21.99
CA GLU A 171 14.38 -1.71 -22.59
C GLU A 171 15.77 -1.29 -22.08
N ALA A 172 16.03 -1.45 -20.76
CA ALA A 172 17.34 -1.18 -20.19
C ALA A 172 18.44 -2.06 -20.82
N THR A 173 18.14 -3.34 -21.02
CA THR A 173 19.07 -4.30 -21.64
C THR A 173 19.26 -4.00 -23.12
N GLU A 174 18.19 -3.75 -23.85
CA GLU A 174 18.27 -3.35 -25.27
C GLU A 174 19.06 -2.07 -25.47
N TYR A 175 18.95 -1.10 -24.54
CA TYR A 175 19.75 0.11 -24.56
C TYR A 175 21.25 -0.21 -24.53
N LEU A 176 21.68 -1.10 -23.61
CA LEU A 176 23.07 -1.54 -23.55
C LEU A 176 23.51 -2.30 -24.82
N ILE A 177 22.66 -3.15 -25.34
CA ILE A 177 22.91 -3.89 -26.58
C ILE A 177 23.12 -2.92 -27.77
N ARG A 178 22.25 -1.91 -27.90
CA ARG A 178 22.37 -0.86 -28.94
C ARG A 178 23.66 -0.04 -28.81
N ARG A 179 24.21 0.07 -27.58
CA ARG A 179 25.50 0.71 -27.33
C ARG A 179 26.72 -0.20 -27.61
N GLY A 180 26.47 -1.42 -28.09
CA GLY A 180 27.51 -2.38 -28.48
C GLY A 180 27.95 -3.33 -27.37
N HIS A 181 27.35 -3.26 -26.18
CA HIS A 181 27.65 -4.20 -25.10
C HIS A 181 27.13 -5.58 -25.44
N ARG A 182 27.94 -6.61 -25.20
CA ARG A 182 27.62 -8.02 -25.42
C ARG A 182 27.76 -8.87 -24.15
N ARG A 183 28.42 -8.34 -23.14
CA ARG A 183 28.60 -8.97 -21.82
C ARG A 183 27.85 -8.12 -20.79
N ILE A 184 26.60 -8.44 -20.59
CA ILE A 184 25.68 -7.71 -19.75
C ILE A 184 25.25 -8.64 -18.61
N ALA A 185 25.47 -8.27 -17.36
CA ALA A 185 25.03 -9.01 -16.21
C ALA A 185 23.80 -8.36 -15.58
N TYR A 186 22.99 -9.15 -14.90
CA TYR A 186 21.84 -8.73 -14.12
C TYR A 186 22.10 -8.96 -12.64
N LEU A 187 22.01 -7.90 -11.85
CA LEU A 187 22.03 -7.96 -10.39
C LEU A 187 20.62 -7.64 -9.90
N GLY A 188 20.00 -8.56 -9.20
CA GLY A 188 18.64 -8.42 -8.69
C GLY A 188 18.53 -8.82 -7.22
N SER A 189 17.43 -8.45 -6.59
CA SER A 189 17.07 -8.91 -5.24
C SER A 189 16.32 -10.25 -5.31
N ASP A 190 15.72 -10.67 -4.19
CA ASP A 190 14.92 -11.88 -4.07
C ASP A 190 13.85 -11.98 -5.18
N ASN A 191 13.90 -13.05 -5.97
CA ASN A 191 12.95 -13.32 -7.05
C ASN A 191 11.54 -13.69 -6.56
N ALA A 192 11.33 -13.86 -5.27
CA ALA A 192 10.00 -13.95 -4.70
C ALA A 192 9.20 -12.64 -4.85
N TYR A 193 9.87 -11.51 -5.01
CA TYR A 193 9.23 -10.25 -5.40
C TYR A 193 8.98 -10.22 -6.89
N PHE A 194 7.73 -9.99 -7.28
CA PHE A 194 7.33 -10.04 -8.68
C PHE A 194 8.03 -9.01 -9.56
N PHE A 195 8.31 -7.81 -9.06
CA PHE A 195 9.05 -6.81 -9.83
C PHE A 195 10.48 -7.27 -10.18
N THR A 196 11.15 -8.00 -9.28
CA THR A 196 12.49 -8.58 -9.53
C THR A 196 12.41 -9.66 -10.61
N ALA A 197 11.47 -10.60 -10.44
CA ALA A 197 11.28 -11.69 -11.40
C ALA A 197 10.92 -11.16 -12.81
N ASP A 198 10.05 -10.15 -12.90
CA ASP A 198 9.64 -9.57 -14.18
C ASP A 198 10.80 -8.82 -14.86
N ARG A 199 11.57 -8.00 -14.12
CA ARG A 199 12.75 -7.32 -14.67
C ARG A 199 13.80 -8.31 -15.19
N ARG A 200 14.06 -9.39 -14.43
CA ARG A 200 14.95 -10.46 -14.84
C ARG A 200 14.49 -11.13 -16.13
N ARG A 201 13.18 -11.42 -16.26
CA ARG A 201 12.62 -11.99 -17.48
C ARG A 201 12.76 -11.04 -18.67
N GLY A 202 12.54 -9.74 -18.48
CA GLY A 202 12.76 -8.73 -19.51
C GLY A 202 14.21 -8.67 -19.99
N TYR A 203 15.17 -8.69 -19.05
CA TYR A 203 16.59 -8.78 -19.37
C TYR A 203 16.92 -10.03 -20.19
N GLN A 204 16.45 -11.21 -19.78
CA GLN A 204 16.66 -12.46 -20.51
C GLN A 204 16.05 -12.43 -21.91
N ALA A 205 14.85 -11.87 -22.05
CA ALA A 205 14.18 -11.74 -23.34
C ALA A 205 14.96 -10.84 -24.31
N ALA A 206 15.50 -9.73 -23.85
CA ALA A 206 16.31 -8.82 -24.66
C ALA A 206 17.61 -9.48 -25.17
N LEU A 207 18.29 -10.25 -24.32
CA LEU A 207 19.48 -11.01 -24.74
C LEU A 207 19.14 -12.08 -25.77
N ALA A 208 18.05 -12.82 -25.55
CA ALA A 208 17.60 -13.86 -26.48
C ALA A 208 17.21 -13.29 -27.84
N LEU A 209 16.51 -12.14 -27.89
CA LEU A 209 16.16 -11.45 -29.13
C LEU A 209 17.38 -10.94 -29.92
N ALA A 210 18.48 -10.71 -29.24
CA ALA A 210 19.73 -10.24 -29.83
C ALA A 210 20.75 -11.36 -30.11
N ASP A 211 20.35 -12.63 -29.95
CA ASP A 211 21.22 -13.81 -30.04
C ASP A 211 22.48 -13.72 -29.16
N ILE A 212 22.36 -13.11 -27.98
CA ILE A 212 23.44 -13.00 -27.01
C ILE A 212 23.27 -14.13 -25.99
N PRO A 213 24.28 -15.02 -25.84
CA PRO A 213 24.21 -16.08 -24.87
C PRO A 213 24.24 -15.53 -23.44
N LEU A 214 23.45 -16.17 -22.57
CA LEU A 214 23.40 -15.85 -21.14
C LEU A 214 24.22 -16.87 -20.35
N PRO A 215 25.43 -16.53 -19.85
CA PRO A 215 26.18 -17.39 -18.95
C PRO A 215 25.47 -17.55 -17.59
N GLU A 216 25.60 -18.72 -16.94
CA GLU A 216 24.96 -19.00 -15.66
C GLU A 216 25.27 -17.98 -14.56
N ASN A 217 26.49 -17.47 -14.53
CA ASN A 217 26.96 -16.51 -13.54
C ASN A 217 26.58 -15.05 -13.83
N TYR A 218 25.83 -14.77 -14.89
CA TYR A 218 25.44 -13.40 -15.26
C TYR A 218 24.08 -12.98 -14.69
N CYS A 219 23.38 -13.86 -14.01
CA CYS A 219 22.18 -13.53 -13.23
C CYS A 219 22.48 -13.75 -11.74
N VAL A 220 22.79 -12.71 -11.03
CA VAL A 220 23.12 -12.78 -9.61
C VAL A 220 21.95 -12.24 -8.78
N GLU A 221 21.52 -13.05 -7.84
CA GLU A 221 20.51 -12.69 -6.84
C GLU A 221 21.21 -12.31 -5.55
N MET A 222 20.92 -11.12 -5.06
CA MET A 222 21.51 -10.59 -3.84
C MET A 222 20.43 -10.51 -2.75
N PRO A 223 20.74 -10.94 -1.52
CA PRO A 223 19.80 -10.84 -0.41
C PRO A 223 19.42 -9.40 -0.10
N THR A 224 20.37 -8.48 -0.29
CA THR A 224 20.23 -7.05 -0.09
C THR A 224 20.72 -6.29 -1.32
N LEU A 225 20.10 -5.15 -1.64
CA LEU A 225 20.53 -4.27 -2.72
C LEU A 225 21.39 -3.10 -2.21
N GLY A 226 22.13 -3.31 -1.12
CA GLY A 226 23.07 -2.33 -0.61
C GLY A 226 24.19 -2.06 -1.62
N SER A 227 24.65 -0.79 -1.71
CA SER A 227 25.74 -0.41 -2.64
C SER A 227 27.03 -1.23 -2.41
N ASP A 228 27.31 -1.57 -1.17
CA ASP A 228 28.51 -2.31 -0.79
C ASP A 228 28.42 -3.79 -1.20
N ASP A 229 27.22 -4.39 -1.10
CA ASP A 229 26.98 -5.77 -1.54
C ASP A 229 27.04 -5.88 -3.06
N ALA A 230 26.50 -4.92 -3.79
CA ALA A 230 26.57 -4.84 -5.25
C ALA A 230 28.03 -4.68 -5.73
N ALA A 231 28.83 -3.89 -5.04
CA ALA A 231 30.27 -3.73 -5.32
C ALA A 231 31.02 -5.03 -5.04
N ALA A 232 30.76 -5.71 -3.92
CA ALA A 232 31.40 -6.98 -3.56
C ALA A 232 31.11 -8.07 -4.57
N VAL A 233 29.86 -8.23 -5.00
CA VAL A 233 29.45 -9.21 -6.03
C VAL A 233 30.07 -8.88 -7.38
N SER A 234 30.11 -7.62 -7.77
CA SER A 234 30.74 -7.15 -9.00
C SER A 234 32.23 -7.51 -9.03
N TYR A 235 32.91 -7.39 -7.89
CA TYR A 235 34.34 -7.74 -7.76
C TYR A 235 34.64 -9.23 -7.72
N THR A 236 33.77 -10.02 -7.12
CA THR A 236 34.03 -11.44 -6.86
C THR A 236 33.47 -12.37 -7.95
N HIS A 237 32.35 -12.01 -8.57
CA HIS A 237 31.66 -12.87 -9.54
C HIS A 237 31.70 -12.37 -10.98
N LEU A 238 31.90 -11.09 -11.18
CA LEU A 238 31.91 -10.48 -12.50
C LEU A 238 33.30 -9.87 -12.73
N THR A 239 34.23 -10.63 -13.27
CA THR A 239 35.47 -10.05 -13.83
C THR A 239 35.08 -9.19 -15.04
N LEU A 240 34.40 -8.09 -14.80
CA LEU A 240 34.05 -7.10 -15.82
C LEU A 240 35.23 -6.17 -16.01
N PRO A 241 35.82 -6.10 -17.22
CA PRO A 241 36.70 -5.01 -17.54
C PRO A 241 35.82 -3.74 -17.69
N THR A 242 35.85 -2.88 -16.71
CA THR A 242 35.25 -1.54 -16.70
C THR A 242 33.75 -1.52 -16.39
N ILE A 243 33.42 -1.19 -15.15
CA ILE A 243 32.18 -0.50 -14.81
C ILE A 243 32.45 0.97 -15.05
N LEU A 244 31.72 1.58 -15.96
CA LEU A 244 31.58 3.01 -16.08
C LEU A 244 30.45 3.49 -15.21
#